data_e40080c1b7936a5e76b989626554f962
#
_entry.id   e40080c1b7936a5e76b989626554f962
#
_cell.length_a   1.000
_cell.length_b   1.000
_cell.length_c   1.000
_cell.angle_alpha   90.00
_cell.angle_beta   90.00
_cell.angle_gamma   90.00
#
_symmetry.space_group_name_H-M   'P 1'
#
loop_
_entity.id
_entity.type
_entity.pdbx_description
1 polymer ?
#
loop_
_entity_poly.entity_id
_entity_poly.type
_entity_poly.pdbx_seq_one_letter_code
_entity_poly.pdbx_strand_id
1 'polypeptide(L)'
;MPLREHHKLTAIDIMRSTIDRSEADRPGAATAALAGGAPEYLGWGDGDEACETLATLGCVELEYAAIRSGVGLIDAAQRGVVLVSGRDALDLLDRLLSQKVGELKPGESAAGFLLDRTGRIQSDVLVIRSDRGILLDVDRRDVTVVASAIEAMTFSEDVAARGGDDWYTLEAHGPELANLLTACDITLPEPGRVATCSVDGRAAIVARWDTAGTLGVRIHLQRADAVHMWESLHAKGAVSGLRTRSI
;
A
#
# COMPACT_ATOMS: atom_id res chain seq x y z
N MET A 1 5.88 16.89 -6.12
CA MET A 1 7.22 16.28 -5.94
C MET A 1 7.04 14.77 -5.99
N PRO A 2 7.87 14.01 -6.71
CA PRO A 2 7.80 12.55 -6.69
C PRO A 2 8.07 11.99 -5.28
N LEU A 3 7.39 10.90 -4.90
CA LEU A 3 7.55 10.30 -3.56
C LEU A 3 9.00 9.89 -3.28
N ARG A 4 9.74 9.43 -4.30
CA ARG A 4 11.17 9.14 -4.21
C ARG A 4 12.03 10.32 -3.74
N GLU A 5 11.75 11.53 -4.26
CA GLU A 5 12.47 12.74 -3.81
C GLU A 5 12.07 13.13 -2.40
N HIS A 6 10.80 12.88 -2.05
CA HIS A 6 10.31 13.08 -0.69
C HIS A 6 10.99 12.13 0.30
N HIS A 7 11.19 10.85 -0.03
CA HIS A 7 11.93 9.90 0.82
C HIS A 7 13.34 10.36 1.11
N LYS A 8 14.03 10.94 0.13
CA LYS A 8 15.38 11.49 0.34
C LYS A 8 15.37 12.63 1.35
N LEU A 9 14.39 13.52 1.28
CA LEU A 9 14.23 14.62 2.24
C LEU A 9 13.86 14.08 3.62
N THR A 10 12.93 13.12 3.71
CA THR A 10 12.55 12.48 4.98
C THR A 10 13.73 11.81 5.66
N ALA A 11 14.61 11.13 4.91
CA ALA A 11 15.82 10.52 5.45
C ALA A 11 16.78 11.60 6.00
N ILE A 12 16.92 12.73 5.30
CA ILE A 12 17.73 13.87 5.77
C ILE A 12 17.15 14.46 7.05
N ASP A 13 15.83 14.60 7.16
CA ASP A 13 15.16 15.15 8.34
C ASP A 13 15.27 14.20 9.54
N ILE A 14 15.16 12.89 9.32
CA ILE A 14 15.42 11.87 10.35
C ILE A 14 16.87 11.97 10.85
N MET A 15 17.84 12.12 9.95
CA MET A 15 19.24 12.34 10.33
C MET A 15 19.41 13.64 11.13
N ARG A 16 18.83 14.76 10.68
CA ARG A 16 18.88 16.05 11.39
C ARG A 16 18.25 15.97 12.77
N SER A 17 17.04 15.39 12.90
CA SER A 17 16.37 15.26 14.19
C SER A 17 17.13 14.35 15.18
N THR A 18 17.94 13.42 14.68
CA THR A 18 18.79 12.55 15.50
C THR A 18 20.05 13.27 15.95
N ILE A 19 20.56 14.20 15.15
CA ILE A 19 21.74 15.01 15.48
C ILE A 19 21.38 16.14 16.48
N ASP A 20 20.17 16.70 16.40
CA ASP A 20 19.73 17.85 17.21
C ASP A 20 19.22 17.46 18.61
N ARG A 21 19.04 16.16 18.89
CA ARG A 21 18.79 15.67 20.25
C ARG A 21 20.10 15.72 21.04
N SER A 22 20.16 16.74 21.86
CA SER A 22 21.29 17.16 22.71
C SER A 22 22.18 16.04 23.23
N GLU A 23 23.49 16.36 23.34
CA GLU A 23 24.58 15.50 23.80
C GLU A 23 24.42 14.85 25.18
N ALA A 24 23.34 15.14 25.91
CA ALA A 24 23.12 14.70 27.28
C ALA A 24 22.49 13.29 27.44
N ASP A 25 21.91 12.70 26.36
CA ASP A 25 21.17 11.43 26.45
C ASP A 25 21.67 10.41 25.40
N ARG A 26 22.99 10.30 25.23
CA ARG A 26 23.59 9.32 24.32
C ARG A 26 23.74 7.93 24.94
N PRO A 27 22.94 6.94 24.54
CA PRO A 27 23.45 5.57 24.51
C PRO A 27 24.50 5.51 23.39
N GLY A 28 25.69 5.12 23.75
CA GLY A 28 26.97 5.05 23.02
C GLY A 28 27.03 5.21 21.50
N ALA A 29 28.18 5.63 21.03
CA ALA A 29 28.54 5.95 19.63
C ALA A 29 28.12 4.91 18.56
N ALA A 30 27.72 3.71 18.93
CA ALA A 30 27.19 2.69 18.05
C ALA A 30 25.79 3.04 17.46
N THR A 31 24.97 3.83 18.19
CA THR A 31 23.62 4.21 17.72
C THR A 31 23.64 5.33 16.68
N ALA A 32 24.66 6.17 16.69
CA ALA A 32 24.85 7.25 15.71
C ALA A 32 25.28 6.71 14.33
N ALA A 33 25.99 5.59 14.29
CA ALA A 33 26.39 4.92 13.03
C ALA A 33 25.23 4.22 12.34
N LEU A 34 24.17 3.83 13.08
CA LEU A 34 22.99 3.15 12.56
C LEU A 34 21.95 4.11 11.95
N ALA A 35 22.07 5.42 12.18
CA ALA A 35 21.13 6.42 11.68
C ALA A 35 21.53 7.05 10.32
N GLY A 36 22.60 6.57 9.69
CA GLY A 36 23.31 7.29 8.61
C GLY A 36 23.25 6.67 7.22
N GLY A 37 22.37 5.72 6.93
CA GLY A 37 22.20 5.17 5.58
C GLY A 37 21.42 6.13 4.68
N ALA A 38 21.78 6.16 3.38
CA ALA A 38 20.97 6.81 2.36
C ALA A 38 19.82 5.86 1.93
N PRO A 39 18.67 6.40 1.49
CA PRO A 39 17.62 5.57 0.91
C PRO A 39 18.14 4.78 -0.30
N GLU A 40 17.88 3.48 -0.32
CA GLU A 40 18.22 2.60 -1.42
C GLU A 40 16.94 2.20 -2.16
N TYR A 41 17.04 2.13 -3.48
CA TYR A 41 15.93 1.77 -4.36
C TYR A 41 16.31 0.58 -5.22
N LEU A 42 15.34 -0.29 -5.45
CA LEU A 42 15.46 -1.43 -6.35
C LEU A 42 14.55 -1.22 -7.56
N GLY A 43 15.06 -1.57 -8.73
CA GLY A 43 14.24 -1.63 -9.94
C GLY A 43 13.23 -2.75 -9.85
N TRP A 44 11.99 -2.48 -10.27
CA TRP A 44 10.88 -3.42 -10.28
C TRP A 44 10.21 -3.43 -11.65
N GLY A 45 10.27 -4.56 -12.34
CA GLY A 45 9.74 -4.71 -13.69
C GLY A 45 10.60 -4.11 -14.79
N ASP A 46 10.11 -4.24 -16.01
CA ASP A 46 10.74 -3.77 -17.25
C ASP A 46 9.72 -2.98 -18.08
N GLY A 47 10.19 -2.18 -19.04
CA GLY A 47 9.33 -1.42 -19.97
C GLY A 47 8.52 -0.34 -19.29
N ASP A 48 7.31 -0.11 -19.80
CA ASP A 48 6.41 0.99 -19.37
C ASP A 48 5.84 0.77 -17.94
N GLU A 49 5.80 -0.49 -17.47
CA GLU A 49 5.35 -0.86 -16.13
C GLU A 49 6.47 -0.77 -15.08
N ALA A 50 7.70 -0.50 -15.52
CA ALA A 50 8.84 -0.42 -14.61
C ALA A 50 8.68 0.71 -13.59
N CYS A 51 9.07 0.43 -12.34
CA CYS A 51 9.19 1.43 -11.29
C CYS A 51 10.41 1.16 -10.43
N GLU A 52 10.72 2.10 -9.56
CA GLU A 52 11.66 1.87 -8.47
C GLU A 52 10.88 1.74 -7.18
N THR A 53 11.17 0.71 -6.40
CA THR A 53 10.61 0.52 -5.07
C THR A 53 11.66 0.83 -4.01
N LEU A 54 11.24 1.41 -2.90
CA LEU A 54 12.12 1.69 -1.77
C LEU A 54 12.51 0.36 -1.10
N ALA A 55 13.81 0.08 -1.06
CA ALA A 55 14.33 -1.11 -0.40
C ALA A 55 14.61 -0.86 1.08
N THR A 56 15.16 0.32 1.41
CA THR A 56 15.43 0.75 2.78
C THR A 56 15.63 2.28 2.83
N LEU A 57 15.31 2.88 3.96
CA LEU A 57 15.67 4.26 4.29
C LEU A 57 17.05 4.38 4.96
N GLY A 58 17.79 3.27 5.01
CA GLY A 58 19.18 3.26 5.42
C GLY A 58 19.49 2.50 6.70
N CYS A 59 18.48 1.99 7.42
CA CYS A 59 18.70 1.15 8.60
C CYS A 59 17.63 0.08 8.75
N VAL A 60 17.86 -1.08 8.15
CA VAL A 60 16.94 -2.22 8.12
C VAL A 60 16.53 -2.68 9.53
N GLU A 61 17.45 -2.66 10.50
CA GLU A 61 17.15 -3.08 11.88
C GLU A 61 16.11 -2.16 12.55
N LEU A 62 16.18 -0.87 12.29
CA LEU A 62 15.22 0.11 12.82
C LEU A 62 13.87 -0.01 12.13
N GLU A 63 13.87 -0.27 10.83
CA GLU A 63 12.67 -0.52 10.03
C GLU A 63 11.97 -1.80 10.50
N TYR A 64 12.71 -2.89 10.66
CA TYR A 64 12.20 -4.12 11.23
C TYR A 64 11.62 -3.91 12.64
N ALA A 65 12.35 -3.20 13.51
CA ALA A 65 11.88 -2.87 14.85
C ALA A 65 10.58 -2.05 14.84
N ALA A 66 10.38 -1.17 13.85
CA ALA A 66 9.14 -0.41 13.69
C ALA A 66 7.95 -1.32 13.39
N ILE A 67 8.08 -2.26 12.45
CA ILE A 67 7.03 -3.24 12.15
C ILE A 67 6.73 -4.13 13.37
N ARG A 68 7.73 -4.48 14.16
CA ARG A 68 7.58 -5.40 15.31
C ARG A 68 7.05 -4.75 16.58
N SER A 69 7.28 -3.46 16.77
CA SER A 69 6.96 -2.77 18.05
C SER A 69 6.25 -1.42 17.90
N GLY A 70 5.96 -1.00 16.67
CA GLY A 70 5.32 0.28 16.36
C GLY A 70 4.48 0.18 15.11
N VAL A 71 4.72 1.08 14.14
CA VAL A 71 4.15 1.04 12.79
C VAL A 71 5.23 1.33 11.77
N GLY A 72 5.39 0.43 10.80
CA GLY A 72 6.15 0.67 9.58
C GLY A 72 5.23 1.16 8.47
N LEU A 73 5.59 2.29 7.84
CA LEU A 73 4.96 2.78 6.62
C LEU A 73 5.81 2.36 5.42
N ILE A 74 5.18 1.78 4.43
CA ILE A 74 5.83 1.25 3.22
C ILE A 74 5.31 1.98 2.00
N ASP A 75 6.23 2.46 1.16
CA ASP A 75 5.94 2.90 -0.18
C ASP A 75 5.80 1.67 -1.09
N ALA A 76 4.55 1.31 -1.41
CA ALA A 76 4.25 0.13 -2.22
C ALA A 76 4.17 0.48 -3.72
N ALA A 77 5.19 1.16 -4.26
CA ALA A 77 5.25 1.58 -5.67
C ALA A 77 5.19 0.40 -6.65
N GLN A 78 5.56 -0.81 -6.21
CA GLN A 78 5.47 -2.06 -6.96
C GLN A 78 4.03 -2.59 -7.09
N ARG A 79 3.07 -1.98 -6.39
CA ARG A 79 1.65 -2.34 -6.56
C ARG A 79 1.01 -1.45 -7.61
N GLY A 80 0.13 -2.06 -8.39
CA GLY A 80 -0.68 -1.41 -9.40
C GLY A 80 -2.16 -1.66 -9.16
N VAL A 81 -2.99 -0.88 -9.81
CA VAL A 81 -4.45 -0.99 -9.70
C VAL A 81 -5.06 -1.24 -11.08
N VAL A 82 -5.99 -2.18 -11.16
CA VAL A 82 -6.91 -2.32 -12.30
C VAL A 82 -8.29 -1.91 -11.83
N LEU A 83 -8.91 -0.99 -12.54
CA LEU A 83 -10.28 -0.53 -12.28
C LEU A 83 -11.24 -1.36 -13.12
N VAL A 84 -12.21 -1.99 -12.47
CA VAL A 84 -13.24 -2.79 -13.14
C VAL A 84 -14.60 -2.19 -12.87
N SER A 85 -15.40 -2.08 -13.92
CA SER A 85 -16.75 -1.52 -13.88
C SER A 85 -17.71 -2.34 -14.75
N GLY A 86 -19.01 -2.10 -14.57
CA GLY A 86 -20.10 -2.79 -15.26
C GLY A 86 -20.90 -3.65 -14.29
N ARG A 87 -22.15 -3.93 -14.66
CA ARG A 87 -23.08 -4.67 -13.79
C ARG A 87 -22.69 -6.14 -13.64
N ASP A 88 -22.04 -6.72 -14.65
CA ASP A 88 -21.66 -8.13 -14.70
C ASP A 88 -20.21 -8.36 -14.20
N ALA A 89 -19.54 -7.29 -13.69
CA ALA A 89 -18.13 -7.32 -13.34
C ALA A 89 -17.79 -8.35 -12.27
N LEU A 90 -18.57 -8.43 -11.17
CA LEU A 90 -18.30 -9.41 -10.10
C LEU A 90 -18.54 -10.84 -10.57
N ASP A 91 -19.56 -11.09 -11.37
CA ASP A 91 -19.86 -12.42 -11.91
C ASP A 91 -18.75 -12.89 -12.86
N LEU A 92 -18.19 -11.99 -13.66
CA LEU A 92 -17.05 -12.30 -14.50
C LEU A 92 -15.80 -12.58 -13.66
N LEU A 93 -15.50 -11.73 -12.70
CA LEU A 93 -14.35 -11.92 -11.80
C LEU A 93 -14.47 -13.21 -10.98
N ASP A 94 -15.66 -13.60 -10.54
CA ASP A 94 -15.90 -14.87 -9.82
C ASP A 94 -15.54 -16.11 -10.65
N ARG A 95 -15.63 -16.00 -11.99
CA ARG A 95 -15.24 -17.08 -12.92
C ARG A 95 -13.75 -17.10 -13.23
N LEU A 96 -13.06 -15.95 -13.10
CA LEU A 96 -11.66 -15.80 -13.48
C LEU A 96 -10.69 -16.01 -12.31
N LEU A 97 -11.17 -15.77 -11.08
CA LEU A 97 -10.33 -15.79 -9.90
C LEU A 97 -10.47 -17.11 -9.13
N SER A 98 -9.42 -17.48 -8.42
CA SER A 98 -9.42 -18.66 -7.55
C SER A 98 -10.29 -18.51 -6.30
N GLN A 99 -10.71 -17.29 -5.98
CA GLN A 99 -11.52 -16.93 -4.82
C GLN A 99 -12.89 -16.46 -5.27
N LYS A 100 -13.93 -16.90 -4.54
CA LYS A 100 -15.30 -16.42 -4.77
C LYS A 100 -15.43 -14.94 -4.41
N VAL A 101 -15.83 -14.14 -5.39
CA VAL A 101 -15.97 -12.69 -5.27
C VAL A 101 -17.33 -12.16 -5.75
N GLY A 102 -18.15 -13.02 -6.38
CA GLY A 102 -19.45 -12.65 -6.95
C GLY A 102 -20.43 -12.03 -5.94
N GLU A 103 -20.33 -12.43 -4.67
CA GLU A 103 -21.22 -11.96 -3.60
C GLU A 103 -20.62 -10.81 -2.75
N LEU A 104 -19.42 -10.31 -3.09
CA LEU A 104 -18.81 -9.20 -2.35
C LEU A 104 -19.74 -7.98 -2.34
N LYS A 105 -19.90 -7.39 -1.16
CA LYS A 105 -20.67 -6.15 -0.96
C LYS A 105 -19.75 -4.94 -0.92
N PRO A 106 -20.24 -3.72 -1.19
CA PRO A 106 -19.48 -2.52 -0.91
C PRO A 106 -18.91 -2.53 0.52
N GLY A 107 -17.63 -2.20 0.68
CA GLY A 107 -16.91 -2.29 1.94
C GLY A 107 -16.29 -3.66 2.23
N GLU A 108 -16.26 -4.57 1.25
CA GLU A 108 -15.63 -5.89 1.38
C GLU A 108 -14.48 -6.07 0.40
N SER A 109 -13.56 -6.97 0.77
CA SER A 109 -12.42 -7.37 -0.06
C SER A 109 -12.15 -8.87 0.06
N ALA A 110 -11.55 -9.43 -0.99
CA ALA A 110 -11.11 -10.82 -1.00
C ALA A 110 -9.80 -10.96 -1.77
N ALA A 111 -8.85 -11.71 -1.23
CA ALA A 111 -7.60 -12.03 -1.90
C ALA A 111 -7.71 -13.35 -2.66
N GLY A 112 -7.15 -13.40 -3.86
CA GLY A 112 -7.15 -14.59 -4.69
C GLY A 112 -6.08 -14.50 -5.77
N PHE A 113 -6.17 -15.38 -6.75
CA PHE A 113 -5.24 -15.42 -7.88
C PHE A 113 -6.01 -15.39 -9.19
N LEU A 114 -5.51 -14.64 -10.15
CA LEU A 114 -5.92 -14.80 -11.55
C LEU A 114 -5.22 -16.05 -12.11
N LEU A 115 -5.99 -16.94 -12.70
CA LEU A 115 -5.50 -18.19 -13.25
C LEU A 115 -5.60 -18.20 -14.78
N ASP A 116 -4.65 -18.85 -15.43
CA ASP A 116 -4.74 -19.16 -16.84
C ASP A 116 -5.67 -20.39 -17.08
N ARG A 117 -5.90 -20.73 -18.36
CA ARG A 117 -6.75 -21.87 -18.76
C ARG A 117 -6.21 -23.23 -18.27
N THR A 118 -4.96 -23.28 -17.85
CA THR A 118 -4.31 -24.51 -17.33
C THR A 118 -4.27 -24.54 -15.80
N GLY A 119 -4.82 -23.50 -15.13
CA GLY A 119 -4.84 -23.37 -13.68
C GLY A 119 -3.54 -22.82 -13.09
N ARG A 120 -2.64 -22.24 -13.90
CA ARG A 120 -1.44 -21.59 -13.40
C ARG A 120 -1.73 -20.17 -12.95
N ILE A 121 -1.11 -19.75 -11.87
CA ILE A 121 -1.20 -18.39 -11.35
C ILE A 121 -0.56 -17.44 -12.35
N GLN A 122 -1.32 -16.43 -12.79
CA GLN A 122 -0.86 -15.31 -13.60
C GLN A 122 -0.55 -14.08 -12.75
N SER A 123 -1.39 -13.82 -11.74
CA SER A 123 -1.20 -12.69 -10.82
C SER A 123 -1.84 -12.98 -9.46
N ASP A 124 -1.29 -12.40 -8.40
CA ASP A 124 -1.97 -12.23 -7.13
C ASP A 124 -2.93 -11.03 -7.22
N VAL A 125 -4.12 -11.16 -6.68
CA VAL A 125 -5.16 -10.13 -6.79
C VAL A 125 -5.83 -9.92 -5.44
N LEU A 126 -5.87 -8.68 -4.97
CA LEU A 126 -6.79 -8.26 -3.91
C LEU A 126 -7.97 -7.52 -4.55
N VAL A 127 -9.13 -8.17 -4.56
CA VAL A 127 -10.37 -7.54 -5.03
C VAL A 127 -10.93 -6.67 -3.93
N ILE A 128 -11.14 -5.40 -4.22
CA ILE A 128 -11.68 -4.39 -3.31
C ILE A 128 -12.99 -3.87 -3.89
N ARG A 129 -14.10 -4.13 -3.22
CA ARG A 129 -15.37 -3.53 -3.59
C ARG A 129 -15.67 -2.32 -2.72
N SER A 130 -15.50 -1.14 -3.29
CA SER A 130 -15.86 0.13 -2.66
C SER A 130 -17.16 0.68 -3.23
N ASP A 131 -17.67 1.75 -2.61
CA ASP A 131 -18.82 2.50 -3.16
C ASP A 131 -18.49 3.19 -4.50
N ARG A 132 -17.21 3.31 -4.85
CA ARG A 132 -16.73 3.93 -6.10
C ARG A 132 -16.53 2.94 -7.23
N GLY A 133 -16.70 1.64 -6.99
CA GLY A 133 -16.49 0.56 -7.96
C GLY A 133 -15.59 -0.54 -7.44
N ILE A 134 -15.06 -1.34 -8.35
CA ILE A 134 -14.18 -2.46 -8.05
C ILE A 134 -12.76 -2.07 -8.40
N LEU A 135 -11.84 -2.19 -7.43
CA LEU A 135 -10.41 -2.11 -7.62
C LEU A 135 -9.82 -3.52 -7.50
N LEU A 136 -8.91 -3.85 -8.39
CA LEU A 136 -8.03 -4.99 -8.25
C LEU A 136 -6.63 -4.44 -7.95
N ASP A 137 -6.12 -4.71 -6.76
CA ASP A 137 -4.73 -4.44 -6.40
C ASP A 137 -3.90 -5.65 -6.82
N VAL A 138 -2.94 -5.43 -7.70
CA VAL A 138 -2.10 -6.45 -8.33
C VAL A 138 -0.63 -6.02 -8.31
N ASP A 139 0.28 -6.92 -8.68
CA ASP A 139 1.64 -6.47 -9.01
C ASP A 139 1.58 -5.46 -10.17
N ARG A 140 2.37 -4.40 -10.08
CA ARG A 140 2.38 -3.36 -11.13
C ARG A 140 2.70 -3.91 -12.51
N ARG A 141 3.56 -4.93 -12.59
CA ARG A 141 3.93 -5.62 -13.83
C ARG A 141 2.76 -6.37 -14.48
N ASP A 142 1.75 -6.70 -13.70
CA ASP A 142 0.61 -7.50 -14.13
C ASP A 142 -0.62 -6.65 -14.51
N VAL A 143 -0.57 -5.33 -14.33
CA VAL A 143 -1.73 -4.44 -14.59
C VAL A 143 -2.28 -4.65 -16.00
N THR A 144 -1.41 -4.58 -17.02
CA THR A 144 -1.82 -4.78 -18.42
C THR A 144 -2.30 -6.21 -18.67
N VAL A 145 -1.63 -7.21 -18.09
CA VAL A 145 -1.99 -8.64 -18.24
C VAL A 145 -3.37 -8.89 -17.64
N VAL A 146 -3.63 -8.39 -16.42
CA VAL A 146 -4.92 -8.57 -15.73
C VAL A 146 -6.05 -7.86 -16.46
N ALA A 147 -5.85 -6.60 -16.88
CA ALA A 147 -6.85 -5.86 -17.63
C ALA A 147 -7.21 -6.58 -18.95
N SER A 148 -6.18 -6.99 -19.71
CA SER A 148 -6.38 -7.70 -20.99
C SER A 148 -7.03 -9.08 -20.81
N ALA A 149 -6.72 -9.80 -19.73
CA ALA A 149 -7.34 -11.09 -19.43
C ALA A 149 -8.85 -10.93 -19.16
N ILE A 150 -9.26 -9.88 -18.44
CA ILE A 150 -10.66 -9.56 -18.19
C ILE A 150 -11.37 -9.21 -19.51
N GLU A 151 -10.77 -8.32 -20.32
CA GLU A 151 -11.32 -7.92 -21.63
C GLU A 151 -11.46 -9.11 -22.58
N ALA A 152 -10.47 -10.00 -22.64
CA ALA A 152 -10.49 -11.19 -23.50
C ALA A 152 -11.58 -12.21 -23.13
N MET A 153 -12.08 -12.16 -21.90
CA MET A 153 -13.15 -13.04 -21.40
C MET A 153 -14.51 -12.35 -21.36
N THR A 154 -14.57 -11.10 -21.78
CA THR A 154 -15.81 -10.31 -21.94
C THR A 154 -16.37 -10.51 -23.34
N PHE A 155 -17.55 -11.11 -23.49
CA PHE A 155 -18.21 -11.34 -24.78
C PHE A 155 -19.48 -10.51 -24.92
N SER A 156 -20.43 -10.72 -24.03
CA SER A 156 -21.75 -10.04 -24.02
C SER A 156 -22.03 -9.36 -22.68
N GLU A 157 -21.12 -9.53 -21.73
CA GLU A 157 -21.22 -8.96 -20.40
C GLU A 157 -20.98 -7.46 -20.45
N ASP A 158 -21.67 -6.73 -19.59
CA ASP A 158 -21.42 -5.32 -19.33
C ASP A 158 -20.26 -5.20 -18.34
N VAL A 159 -19.01 -5.29 -18.87
CA VAL A 159 -17.76 -5.20 -18.09
C VAL A 159 -16.75 -4.38 -18.85
N ALA A 160 -16.07 -3.49 -18.16
CA ALA A 160 -14.88 -2.78 -18.64
C ALA A 160 -13.77 -2.85 -17.60
N ALA A 161 -12.54 -3.11 -18.06
CA ALA A 161 -11.35 -3.14 -17.23
C ALA A 161 -10.30 -2.16 -17.81
N ARG A 162 -9.60 -1.42 -16.94
CA ARG A 162 -8.52 -0.53 -17.35
C ARG A 162 -7.48 -0.37 -16.25
N GLY A 163 -6.26 -0.09 -16.62
CA GLY A 163 -5.22 0.33 -15.68
C GLY A 163 -5.62 1.59 -14.92
N GLY A 164 -5.23 1.66 -13.67
CA GLY A 164 -5.45 2.78 -12.78
C GLY A 164 -4.16 3.58 -12.57
N ASP A 165 -3.61 4.21 -13.63
CA ASP A 165 -2.33 4.93 -13.58
C ASP A 165 -2.32 6.09 -12.59
N ASP A 166 -3.50 6.67 -12.33
CA ASP A 166 -3.70 7.73 -11.34
C ASP A 166 -3.76 7.23 -9.90
N TRP A 167 -3.70 5.92 -9.67
CA TRP A 167 -3.75 5.34 -8.33
C TRP A 167 -2.36 5.04 -7.80
N TYR A 168 -2.27 5.03 -6.48
CA TYR A 168 -1.07 4.71 -5.74
C TYR A 168 -1.41 3.90 -4.51
N THR A 169 -0.48 3.03 -4.09
CA THR A 169 -0.67 2.20 -2.91
C THR A 169 0.43 2.49 -1.89
N LEU A 170 0.02 2.70 -0.65
CA LEU A 170 0.88 2.68 0.52
C LEU A 170 0.48 1.49 1.39
N GLU A 171 1.43 0.99 2.20
CA GLU A 171 1.12 -0.03 3.21
C GLU A 171 1.53 0.48 4.59
N ALA A 172 0.83 0.00 5.61
CA ALA A 172 1.19 0.24 7.00
C ALA A 172 1.04 -1.06 7.79
N HIS A 173 2.08 -1.43 8.55
CA HIS A 173 2.11 -2.67 9.31
C HIS A 173 2.66 -2.43 10.71
N GLY A 174 2.10 -3.11 11.70
CA GLY A 174 2.62 -3.10 13.06
C GLY A 174 1.56 -3.21 14.15
N PRO A 175 1.95 -3.54 15.39
CA PRO A 175 1.01 -3.72 16.49
C PRO A 175 0.27 -2.43 16.87
N GLU A 176 0.88 -1.26 16.64
CA GLU A 176 0.30 0.05 16.95
C GLU A 176 -0.53 0.64 15.78
N LEU A 177 -0.78 -0.13 14.72
CA LEU A 177 -1.50 0.32 13.53
C LEU A 177 -2.90 0.88 13.85
N ALA A 178 -3.65 0.22 14.76
CA ALA A 178 -4.97 0.68 15.15
C ALA A 178 -4.94 2.10 15.76
N ASN A 179 -3.91 2.40 16.55
CA ASN A 179 -3.71 3.71 17.17
C ASN A 179 -3.37 4.78 16.12
N LEU A 180 -2.51 4.45 15.14
CA LEU A 180 -2.20 5.35 14.03
C LEU A 180 -3.45 5.67 13.21
N LEU A 181 -4.23 4.67 12.84
CA LEU A 181 -5.45 4.86 12.07
C LEU A 181 -6.48 5.69 12.85
N THR A 182 -6.63 5.44 14.15
CA THR A 182 -7.50 6.23 15.03
C THR A 182 -7.06 7.70 15.07
N ALA A 183 -5.76 7.98 15.11
CA ALA A 183 -5.24 9.35 15.02
C ALA A 183 -5.52 10.04 13.66
N CYS A 184 -5.85 9.25 12.65
CA CYS A 184 -6.27 9.71 11.33
C CYS A 184 -7.81 9.69 11.15
N ASP A 185 -8.58 9.50 12.22
CA ASP A 185 -10.04 9.33 12.19
C ASP A 185 -10.50 8.13 11.35
N ILE A 186 -9.67 7.09 11.27
CA ILE A 186 -9.95 5.84 10.56
C ILE A 186 -10.09 4.71 11.56
N THR A 187 -11.20 3.97 11.48
CA THR A 187 -11.32 2.69 12.19
C THR A 187 -10.58 1.60 11.42
N LEU A 188 -9.73 0.83 12.09
CA LEU A 188 -9.06 -0.32 11.46
C LEU A 188 -10.11 -1.30 10.94
N PRO A 189 -10.12 -1.59 9.62
CA PRO A 189 -11.09 -2.55 9.07
C PRO A 189 -10.85 -3.96 9.61
N GLU A 190 -11.93 -4.72 9.78
CA GLU A 190 -11.85 -6.15 10.07
C GLU A 190 -11.26 -6.92 8.85
N PRO A 191 -10.71 -8.12 9.04
CA PRO A 191 -10.26 -8.96 7.94
C PRO A 191 -11.34 -9.13 6.86
N GLY A 192 -10.97 -8.93 5.58
CA GLY A 192 -11.89 -8.93 4.45
C GLY A 192 -12.78 -7.68 4.34
N ARG A 193 -12.51 -6.65 5.14
CA ARG A 193 -13.23 -5.36 5.12
C ARG A 193 -12.39 -4.23 4.58
N VAL A 194 -13.10 -3.22 4.10
CA VAL A 194 -12.54 -2.01 3.51
C VAL A 194 -13.23 -0.79 4.11
N ALA A 195 -12.45 0.22 4.44
CA ALA A 195 -12.95 1.53 4.85
C ALA A 195 -12.65 2.57 3.76
N THR A 196 -13.65 3.34 3.36
CA THR A 196 -13.44 4.57 2.58
C THR A 196 -13.33 5.73 3.57
N CYS A 197 -12.26 6.50 3.49
CA CYS A 197 -11.94 7.53 4.46
C CYS A 197 -11.39 8.79 3.78
N SER A 198 -11.16 9.82 4.58
CA SER A 198 -10.47 11.03 4.17
C SER A 198 -9.48 11.43 5.27
N VAL A 199 -8.22 11.60 4.91
CA VAL A 199 -7.17 12.10 5.79
C VAL A 199 -6.75 13.48 5.30
N ASP A 200 -6.93 14.49 6.14
CA ASP A 200 -6.65 15.90 5.82
C ASP A 200 -7.25 16.34 4.47
N GLY A 201 -8.49 15.89 4.18
CA GLY A 201 -9.23 16.20 2.96
C GLY A 201 -8.89 15.34 1.74
N ARG A 202 -7.97 14.37 1.87
CA ARG A 202 -7.56 13.45 0.79
C ARG A 202 -8.25 12.11 0.95
N ALA A 203 -8.99 11.71 -0.09
CA ALA A 203 -9.75 10.46 -0.08
C ALA A 203 -8.83 9.24 -0.23
N ALA A 204 -9.08 8.21 0.56
CA ALA A 204 -8.39 6.93 0.47
C ALA A 204 -9.35 5.76 0.70
N ILE A 205 -8.94 4.60 0.22
CA ILE A 205 -9.56 3.31 0.47
C ILE A 205 -8.56 2.49 1.28
N VAL A 206 -8.94 2.08 2.48
CA VAL A 206 -8.10 1.30 3.39
C VAL A 206 -8.62 -0.13 3.45
N ALA A 207 -7.85 -1.07 2.93
CA ALA A 207 -8.18 -2.50 2.96
C ALA A 207 -7.31 -3.22 4.00
N ARG A 208 -7.90 -4.15 4.76
CA ARG A 208 -7.15 -4.99 5.69
C ARG A 208 -6.18 -5.91 4.97
N TRP A 209 -4.91 -5.97 5.42
CA TRP A 209 -3.83 -6.73 4.78
C TRP A 209 -2.77 -7.22 5.77
N ASP A 210 -3.05 -8.29 6.50
CA ASP A 210 -2.21 -8.81 7.62
C ASP A 210 -1.14 -9.80 7.13
N THR A 211 -0.24 -9.41 6.23
CA THR A 211 0.75 -10.31 5.62
C THR A 211 2.09 -10.37 6.34
N ALA A 212 2.45 -9.33 7.11
CA ALA A 212 3.73 -9.26 7.81
C ALA A 212 3.74 -9.96 9.18
N GLY A 213 2.74 -10.82 9.47
CA GLY A 213 2.57 -11.48 10.77
C GLY A 213 2.19 -10.51 11.90
N THR A 214 1.63 -9.37 11.56
CA THR A 214 1.11 -8.33 12.44
C THR A 214 -0.09 -7.66 11.77
N LEU A 215 -0.72 -6.71 12.44
CA LEU A 215 -1.78 -5.89 11.83
C LEU A 215 -1.24 -5.17 10.61
N GLY A 216 -2.01 -5.14 9.54
CA GLY A 216 -1.61 -4.49 8.30
C GLY A 216 -2.77 -3.94 7.51
N VAL A 217 -2.52 -2.90 6.73
CA VAL A 217 -3.47 -2.35 5.76
C VAL A 217 -2.75 -1.94 4.48
N ARG A 218 -3.47 -2.00 3.36
CA ARG A 218 -3.16 -1.29 2.11
C ARG A 218 -4.03 -0.06 2.00
N ILE A 219 -3.42 1.05 1.62
CA ILE A 219 -4.06 2.35 1.49
C ILE A 219 -3.99 2.74 0.02
N HIS A 220 -5.12 2.69 -0.67
CA HIS A 220 -5.23 3.05 -2.07
C HIS A 220 -5.76 4.47 -2.20
N LEU A 221 -5.07 5.30 -2.96
CA LEU A 221 -5.37 6.72 -3.09
C LEU A 221 -4.98 7.24 -4.47
N GLN A 222 -5.38 8.47 -4.78
CA GLN A 222 -4.93 9.12 -6.01
C GLN A 222 -3.42 9.41 -5.91
N ARG A 223 -2.68 9.12 -6.97
CA ARG A 223 -1.22 9.33 -7.06
C ARG A 223 -0.81 10.76 -6.69
N ALA A 224 -1.60 11.75 -7.07
CA ALA A 224 -1.34 13.16 -6.75
C ALA A 224 -1.34 13.44 -5.24
N ASP A 225 -2.02 12.61 -4.44
CA ASP A 225 -2.16 12.76 -3.00
C ASP A 225 -1.14 11.93 -2.20
N ALA A 226 -0.30 11.12 -2.86
CA ALA A 226 0.58 10.13 -2.20
C ALA A 226 1.57 10.78 -1.22
N VAL A 227 2.24 11.85 -1.63
CA VAL A 227 3.20 12.57 -0.77
C VAL A 227 2.48 13.16 0.44
N HIS A 228 1.34 13.82 0.22
CA HIS A 228 0.57 14.42 1.31
C HIS A 228 0.05 13.38 2.30
N MET A 229 -0.46 12.25 1.81
CA MET A 229 -0.90 11.14 2.67
C MET A 229 0.24 10.58 3.51
N TRP A 230 1.40 10.38 2.90
CA TRP A 230 2.62 9.93 3.56
C TRP A 230 3.01 10.85 4.71
N GLU A 231 3.09 12.18 4.44
CA GLU A 231 3.40 13.20 5.44
C GLU A 231 2.38 13.22 6.58
N SER A 232 1.08 13.14 6.25
CA SER A 232 0.00 13.15 7.24
C SER A 232 0.07 11.94 8.17
N LEU A 233 0.29 10.74 7.63
CA LEU A 233 0.44 9.51 8.43
C LEU A 233 1.65 9.60 9.37
N HIS A 234 2.78 10.13 8.88
CA HIS A 234 3.96 10.36 9.69
C HIS A 234 3.73 11.39 10.81
N ALA A 235 3.16 12.53 10.48
CA ALA A 235 2.90 13.60 11.44
C ALA A 235 1.95 13.15 12.55
N LYS A 236 0.85 12.48 12.19
CA LYS A 236 -0.13 11.97 13.16
C LYS A 236 0.46 10.85 14.03
N GLY A 237 1.28 9.98 13.47
CA GLY A 237 2.01 8.98 14.24
C GLY A 237 2.97 9.61 15.25
N ALA A 238 3.75 10.61 14.85
CA ALA A 238 4.69 11.30 15.72
C ALA A 238 3.98 12.03 16.88
N VAL A 239 2.87 12.72 16.61
CA VAL A 239 2.07 13.44 17.64
C VAL A 239 1.46 12.46 18.64
N SER A 240 1.04 11.28 18.19
CA SER A 240 0.48 10.24 19.06
C SER A 240 1.54 9.49 19.87
N GLY A 241 2.81 9.87 19.77
CA GLY A 241 3.91 9.19 20.45
C GLY A 241 4.23 7.80 19.90
N LEU A 242 3.65 7.46 18.74
CA LEU A 242 3.86 6.20 18.06
C LEU A 242 5.24 6.17 17.40
N ARG A 243 5.87 5.00 17.42
CA ARG A 243 7.11 4.77 16.66
C ARG A 243 6.76 4.53 15.19
N THR A 244 6.33 5.58 14.50
CA THR A 244 6.07 5.53 13.06
C THR A 244 7.39 5.66 12.34
N ARG A 245 7.74 4.71 11.49
CA ARG A 245 8.92 4.78 10.63
C ARG A 245 8.53 4.42 9.21
N SER A 246 9.13 5.10 8.26
CA SER A 246 9.10 4.74 6.85
C SER A 246 9.96 3.49 6.64
N ILE A 247 9.53 2.62 5.78
CA ILE A 247 10.20 1.41 5.34
C ILE A 247 10.16 1.39 3.82
#